data_be2a83b1ee7c1fa2aee02ae1bbabf8c0
#
_entry.id   be2a83b1ee7c1fa2aee02ae1bbabf8c0
#
_cell.length_a   1.000
_cell.length_b   1.000
_cell.length_c   1.000
_cell.angle_alpha   90.00
_cell.angle_beta   90.00
_cell.angle_gamma   90.00
#
_symmetry.space_group_name_H-M   'P 1'
#
loop_
_entity.id
_entity.type
_entity.pdbx_description
1 polymer ?
#
loop_
_entity_poly.entity_id
_entity_poly.type
_entity_poly.pdbx_seq_one_letter_code
_entity_poly.pdbx_strand_id
1 'polypeptide(L)'
;MNAALDIDKPGKTKRSKRTTDMTTGSPAKLLFYFAMPLFIGNILQQFYNLADTSLAGHLLGDTALAQIGATAALYSLITNVAFGLNNGFALFVSRNFGADNKIEMKRSVCWAVLLSAISTILLTASFLVFRRPLLTLLQVPADTMDGALSYLTVILAGIPLTMAYNLESSLLRSIGNSVTPLIFLVFSSVLNVILDYLFMGPFSMGVRGAAIATVTSQGISAVLGLFCIMKGYPELRFGKQDMKVSIHFVFEMFWTGLSMALMSAIYNIGSVILQGSINALGNVYIAAQVGGRRLAEFFYTPGIALGTSAATFASQNYGAYKNSRIKKGIFAAITMYGVWWVLAMICTFTIARSILVLITGSSDNTVISNGLMYLRISIPMIPPMAVLVIVRNALQGMRHSVAPLLCSALEMIGKIIFAVFLVPVYGYVAVCVCEPVTWVVCFLFIMVAALIFRADFRDPDKL
;
A
#
# COMPACT_ATOMS: atom_id res chain seq x y z
N MET A 1 57.83 12.13 -18.87
CA MET A 1 57.22 10.92 -19.43
C MET A 1 55.99 10.64 -18.61
N ASN A 2 54.88 11.30 -18.93
CA ASN A 2 53.60 11.24 -18.22
C ASN A 2 52.70 10.22 -18.93
N ALA A 3 52.49 9.08 -18.30
CA ALA A 3 51.44 8.14 -18.71
C ALA A 3 50.12 8.56 -17.98
N ALA A 4 49.28 9.24 -18.71
CA ALA A 4 47.90 9.50 -18.27
C ALA A 4 47.16 8.17 -18.29
N LEU A 5 46.72 7.71 -17.10
CA LEU A 5 45.77 6.63 -16.97
C LEU A 5 44.41 7.09 -17.53
N ASP A 6 44.10 6.56 -18.70
CA ASP A 6 42.79 6.68 -19.34
C ASP A 6 41.78 5.89 -18.45
N ILE A 7 41.04 6.60 -17.60
CA ILE A 7 39.95 6.03 -16.83
C ILE A 7 38.80 5.87 -17.83
N ASP A 8 38.63 4.66 -18.29
CA ASP A 8 37.55 4.19 -19.14
C ASP A 8 36.17 4.62 -18.54
N LYS A 9 35.52 5.62 -19.14
CA LYS A 9 34.18 6.05 -18.76
C LYS A 9 33.25 4.85 -18.99
N PRO A 10 32.57 4.33 -17.95
CA PRO A 10 31.66 3.20 -18.10
C PRO A 10 30.62 3.52 -19.17
N GLY A 11 30.65 2.81 -20.27
CA GLY A 11 29.75 2.95 -21.39
C GLY A 11 28.30 2.90 -20.91
N LYS A 12 27.51 3.91 -21.26
CA LYS A 12 26.05 3.95 -21.03
C LYS A 12 25.42 2.72 -21.68
N THR A 13 25.24 1.66 -20.91
CA THR A 13 24.49 0.50 -21.37
C THR A 13 23.05 0.92 -21.60
N LYS A 14 22.50 0.52 -22.76
CA LYS A 14 21.11 0.75 -23.12
C LYS A 14 20.21 0.16 -22.01
N ARG A 15 19.61 1.01 -21.18
CA ARG A 15 18.54 0.64 -20.26
C ARG A 15 17.38 0.08 -21.08
N SER A 16 16.63 -0.87 -20.55
CA SER A 16 15.45 -1.39 -21.22
C SER A 16 14.52 -0.24 -21.61
N LYS A 17 13.94 -0.25 -22.81
CA LYS A 17 12.97 0.76 -23.27
C LYS A 17 11.72 0.83 -22.37
N ARG A 18 11.55 -0.12 -21.45
CA ARG A 18 10.42 -0.25 -20.54
C ARG A 18 10.69 0.31 -19.13
N THR A 19 11.91 0.84 -18.88
CA THR A 19 12.27 1.46 -17.59
C THR A 19 12.25 2.98 -17.73
N THR A 20 11.81 3.68 -16.66
CA THR A 20 11.78 5.13 -16.61
C THR A 20 12.83 5.65 -15.64
N ASP A 21 13.79 6.40 -16.15
CA ASP A 21 14.75 7.13 -15.33
C ASP A 21 14.10 8.39 -14.76
N MET A 22 13.82 8.38 -13.46
CA MET A 22 13.19 9.53 -12.80
C MET A 22 14.18 10.64 -12.42
N THR A 23 15.48 10.45 -12.70
CA THR A 23 16.52 11.44 -12.39
C THR A 23 16.65 12.51 -13.48
N THR A 24 15.93 12.37 -14.61
CA THR A 24 15.97 13.27 -15.77
C THR A 24 14.57 13.68 -16.20
N GLY A 25 14.42 14.81 -16.90
CA GLY A 25 13.12 15.29 -17.37
C GLY A 25 12.30 16.06 -16.32
N SER A 26 11.04 16.35 -16.63
CA SER A 26 10.12 17.10 -15.75
C SER A 26 9.61 16.24 -14.58
N PRO A 27 9.84 16.63 -13.32
CA PRO A 27 9.33 15.89 -12.16
C PRO A 27 7.81 15.66 -12.20
N ALA A 28 7.05 16.67 -12.60
CA ALA A 28 5.60 16.61 -12.68
C ALA A 28 5.13 15.54 -13.69
N LYS A 29 5.68 15.54 -14.90
CA LYS A 29 5.32 14.53 -15.92
C LYS A 29 5.70 13.14 -15.47
N LEU A 30 6.89 12.95 -14.89
CA LEU A 30 7.35 11.64 -14.41
C LEU A 30 6.46 11.08 -13.31
N LEU A 31 6.12 11.90 -12.32
CA LEU A 31 5.23 11.51 -11.22
C LEU A 31 3.82 11.20 -11.74
N PHE A 32 3.28 12.00 -12.65
CA PHE A 32 1.96 11.76 -13.22
C PHE A 32 1.89 10.42 -13.97
N TYR A 33 2.80 10.20 -14.92
CA TYR A 33 2.80 8.96 -15.70
C TYR A 33 3.09 7.72 -14.87
N PHE A 34 3.83 7.86 -13.79
CA PHE A 34 4.10 6.75 -12.88
C PHE A 34 2.94 6.51 -11.89
N ALA A 35 2.29 7.57 -11.40
CA ALA A 35 1.17 7.48 -10.47
C ALA A 35 -0.12 6.98 -11.12
N MET A 36 -0.37 7.30 -12.40
CA MET A 36 -1.61 6.92 -13.09
C MET A 36 -1.85 5.40 -13.14
N PRO A 37 -0.88 4.55 -13.53
CA PRO A 37 -1.07 3.11 -13.45
C PRO A 37 -1.32 2.61 -12.02
N LEU A 38 -0.67 3.21 -11.00
CA LEU A 38 -0.92 2.85 -9.60
C LEU A 38 -2.33 3.24 -9.16
N PHE A 39 -2.80 4.42 -9.55
CA PHE A 39 -4.14 4.89 -9.26
C PHE A 39 -5.21 4.00 -9.90
N ILE A 40 -5.05 3.68 -11.18
CA ILE A 40 -5.94 2.75 -11.90
C ILE A 40 -5.91 1.37 -11.24
N GLY A 41 -4.73 0.87 -10.88
CA GLY A 41 -4.57 -0.41 -10.19
C GLY A 41 -5.30 -0.46 -8.84
N ASN A 42 -5.20 0.60 -8.03
CA ASN A 42 -5.90 0.68 -6.75
C ASN A 42 -7.43 0.69 -6.92
N ILE A 43 -7.94 1.40 -7.94
CA ILE A 43 -9.37 1.39 -8.26
C ILE A 43 -9.82 -0.01 -8.72
N LEU A 44 -9.10 -0.63 -9.63
CA LEU A 44 -9.41 -1.97 -10.11
C LEU A 44 -9.38 -2.99 -8.97
N GLN A 45 -8.47 -2.85 -8.02
CA GLN A 45 -8.44 -3.71 -6.85
C GLN A 45 -9.67 -3.55 -5.94
N GLN A 46 -10.23 -2.35 -5.82
CA GLN A 46 -11.49 -2.14 -5.10
C GLN A 46 -12.67 -2.81 -5.83
N PHE A 47 -12.75 -2.68 -7.16
CA PHE A 47 -13.77 -3.38 -7.95
C PHE A 47 -13.64 -4.89 -7.88
N TYR A 48 -12.40 -5.40 -7.93
CA TYR A 48 -12.12 -6.80 -7.75
C TYR A 48 -12.61 -7.33 -6.39
N ASN A 49 -12.27 -6.65 -5.29
CA ASN A 49 -12.72 -7.05 -3.95
C ASN A 49 -14.25 -7.04 -3.82
N LEU A 50 -14.91 -6.11 -4.50
CA LEU A 50 -16.37 -6.05 -4.54
C LEU A 50 -16.96 -7.22 -5.34
N ALA A 51 -16.38 -7.56 -6.49
CA ALA A 51 -16.81 -8.67 -7.34
C ALA A 51 -16.65 -10.01 -6.60
N ASP A 52 -15.51 -10.25 -5.96
CA ASP A 52 -15.23 -11.46 -5.17
C ASP A 52 -16.26 -11.62 -4.03
N THR A 53 -16.48 -10.56 -3.24
CA THR A 53 -17.50 -10.56 -2.18
C THR A 53 -18.90 -10.81 -2.71
N SER A 54 -19.25 -10.19 -3.85
CA SER A 54 -20.56 -10.34 -4.47
C SER A 54 -20.80 -11.76 -5.00
N LEU A 55 -19.78 -12.35 -5.65
CA LEU A 55 -19.85 -13.74 -6.13
C LEU A 55 -20.00 -14.73 -4.96
N ALA A 56 -19.22 -14.55 -3.89
CA ALA A 56 -19.33 -15.38 -2.69
C ALA A 56 -20.73 -15.29 -2.08
N GLY A 57 -21.30 -14.09 -1.97
CA GLY A 57 -22.65 -13.93 -1.44
C GLY A 57 -23.74 -14.57 -2.31
N HIS A 58 -23.66 -14.42 -3.65
CA HIS A 58 -24.64 -14.98 -4.55
C HIS A 58 -24.56 -16.50 -4.71
N LEU A 59 -23.35 -17.06 -4.72
CA LEU A 59 -23.13 -18.49 -4.96
C LEU A 59 -23.19 -19.34 -3.68
N LEU A 60 -22.76 -18.78 -2.55
CA LEU A 60 -22.60 -19.53 -1.30
C LEU A 60 -23.53 -19.06 -0.16
N GLY A 61 -24.15 -17.88 -0.32
CA GLY A 61 -25.09 -17.31 0.67
C GLY A 61 -24.42 -16.61 1.85
N ASP A 62 -25.26 -16.17 2.80
CA ASP A 62 -24.86 -15.26 3.89
C ASP A 62 -23.85 -15.90 4.86
N THR A 63 -23.97 -17.22 5.12
CA THR A 63 -23.05 -17.93 6.02
C THR A 63 -21.60 -17.90 5.49
N ALA A 64 -21.43 -18.12 4.19
CA ALA A 64 -20.11 -18.05 3.56
C ALA A 64 -19.55 -16.64 3.57
N LEU A 65 -20.41 -15.64 3.36
CA LEU A 65 -20.03 -14.24 3.43
C LEU A 65 -19.54 -13.87 4.84
N ALA A 66 -20.22 -14.36 5.88
CA ALA A 66 -19.79 -14.18 7.26
C ALA A 66 -18.45 -14.85 7.55
N GLN A 67 -18.21 -16.07 7.00
CA GLN A 67 -16.95 -16.81 7.16
C GLN A 67 -15.77 -16.08 6.51
N ILE A 68 -15.93 -15.56 5.28
CA ILE A 68 -14.91 -14.77 4.59
C ILE A 68 -14.69 -13.43 5.33
N GLY A 69 -15.77 -12.74 5.68
CA GLY A 69 -15.73 -11.46 6.38
C GLY A 69 -15.02 -11.54 7.74
N ALA A 70 -15.21 -12.63 8.50
CA ALA A 70 -14.53 -12.86 9.77
C ALA A 70 -12.99 -12.92 9.64
N THR A 71 -12.45 -13.26 8.48
CA THR A 71 -11.00 -13.31 8.22
C THR A 71 -10.44 -12.04 7.61
N ALA A 72 -11.29 -11.12 7.16
CA ALA A 72 -10.88 -9.95 6.36
C ALA A 72 -9.84 -9.06 7.05
N ALA A 73 -9.97 -8.85 8.36
CA ALA A 73 -9.02 -8.05 9.13
C ALA A 73 -7.60 -8.68 9.16
N LEU A 74 -7.52 -10.00 9.37
CA LEU A 74 -6.25 -10.74 9.34
C LEU A 74 -5.64 -10.76 7.94
N TYR A 75 -6.45 -11.02 6.92
CA TYR A 75 -6.02 -11.00 5.54
C TYR A 75 -5.46 -9.64 5.13
N SER A 76 -6.17 -8.56 5.48
CA SER A 76 -5.72 -7.19 5.24
C SER A 76 -4.40 -6.87 5.95
N LEU A 77 -4.28 -7.25 7.22
CA LEU A 77 -3.05 -7.05 7.99
C LEU A 77 -1.86 -7.75 7.32
N ILE A 78 -2.00 -9.03 6.98
CA ILE A 78 -0.94 -9.83 6.36
C ILE A 78 -0.52 -9.24 5.01
N THR A 79 -1.50 -8.92 4.17
CA THR A 79 -1.26 -8.37 2.83
C THR A 79 -0.58 -7.01 2.89
N ASN A 80 -0.99 -6.13 3.81
CA ASN A 80 -0.38 -4.81 3.99
C ASN A 80 1.03 -4.90 4.59
N VAL A 81 1.29 -5.84 5.51
CA VAL A 81 2.65 -6.12 6.02
C VAL A 81 3.54 -6.62 4.88
N ALA A 82 3.07 -7.57 4.06
CA ALA A 82 3.78 -8.09 2.91
C ALA A 82 4.12 -6.98 1.89
N PHE A 83 3.15 -6.13 1.59
CA PHE A 83 3.33 -4.97 0.72
C PHE A 83 4.36 -3.98 1.27
N GLY A 84 4.29 -3.66 2.57
CA GLY A 84 5.22 -2.77 3.26
C GLY A 84 6.67 -3.30 3.21
N LEU A 85 6.88 -4.57 3.58
CA LEU A 85 8.20 -5.22 3.53
C LEU A 85 8.83 -5.11 2.13
N ASN A 86 8.10 -5.56 1.11
CA ASN A 86 8.61 -5.61 -0.26
C ASN A 86 8.85 -4.23 -0.86
N ASN A 87 8.00 -3.24 -0.55
CA ASN A 87 8.24 -1.87 -0.97
C ASN A 87 9.50 -1.28 -0.30
N GLY A 88 9.70 -1.54 1.00
CA GLY A 88 10.90 -1.08 1.71
C GLY A 88 12.18 -1.68 1.14
N PHE A 89 12.20 -2.98 0.83
CA PHE A 89 13.33 -3.62 0.16
C PHE A 89 13.59 -3.03 -1.22
N ALA A 90 12.54 -2.74 -1.99
CA ALA A 90 12.64 -2.18 -3.32
C ALA A 90 13.18 -0.73 -3.36
N LEU A 91 13.11 0.02 -2.25
CA LEU A 91 13.73 1.36 -2.19
C LEU A 91 15.26 1.31 -2.33
N PHE A 92 15.91 0.25 -1.85
CA PHE A 92 17.35 0.06 -2.07
C PHE A 92 17.67 -0.16 -3.55
N VAL A 93 16.86 -0.96 -4.24
CA VAL A 93 16.99 -1.17 -5.68
C VAL A 93 16.76 0.15 -6.42
N SER A 94 15.73 0.90 -6.05
CA SER A 94 15.38 2.19 -6.65
C SER A 94 16.52 3.21 -6.50
N ARG A 95 17.14 3.28 -5.33
CA ARG A 95 18.26 4.17 -5.04
C ARG A 95 19.48 3.84 -5.90
N ASN A 96 19.86 2.57 -5.94
CA ASN A 96 21.01 2.10 -6.72
C ASN A 96 20.75 2.19 -8.24
N PHE A 97 19.50 2.04 -8.68
CA PHE A 97 19.10 2.31 -10.05
C PHE A 97 19.27 3.79 -10.41
N GLY A 98 18.89 4.70 -9.52
CA GLY A 98 19.10 6.14 -9.68
C GLY A 98 20.58 6.53 -9.71
N ALA A 99 21.40 5.89 -8.88
CA ALA A 99 22.86 6.07 -8.82
C ALA A 99 23.61 5.48 -10.04
N ASP A 100 22.93 4.77 -10.94
CA ASP A 100 23.52 3.98 -12.02
C ASP A 100 24.57 2.94 -11.54
N ASN A 101 24.45 2.52 -10.27
CA ASN A 101 25.33 1.55 -9.64
C ASN A 101 24.79 0.12 -9.82
N LYS A 102 25.19 -0.54 -10.90
CA LYS A 102 24.68 -1.87 -11.27
C LYS A 102 25.05 -2.97 -10.28
N ILE A 103 26.22 -2.86 -9.66
CA ILE A 103 26.72 -3.89 -8.72
C ILE A 103 25.85 -3.85 -7.46
N GLU A 104 25.72 -2.68 -6.84
CA GLU A 104 24.90 -2.52 -5.63
C GLU A 104 23.41 -2.72 -5.91
N MET A 105 22.95 -2.41 -7.13
CA MET A 105 21.56 -2.69 -7.52
C MET A 105 21.29 -4.19 -7.57
N LYS A 106 22.16 -5.01 -8.20
CA LYS A 106 22.02 -6.47 -8.23
C LYS A 106 22.10 -7.08 -6.82
N ARG A 107 23.00 -6.59 -5.97
CA ARG A 107 23.07 -6.96 -4.55
C ARG A 107 21.76 -6.64 -3.84
N SER A 108 21.20 -5.45 -4.06
CA SER A 108 19.90 -5.06 -3.50
C SER A 108 18.76 -5.96 -3.98
N VAL A 109 18.73 -6.34 -5.25
CA VAL A 109 17.71 -7.29 -5.77
C VAL A 109 17.88 -8.67 -5.14
N CYS A 110 19.12 -9.18 -5.07
CA CYS A 110 19.42 -10.48 -4.46
C CYS A 110 18.92 -10.51 -3.00
N TRP A 111 19.26 -9.50 -2.21
CA TRP A 111 18.84 -9.43 -0.80
C TRP A 111 17.37 -9.09 -0.61
N ALA A 112 16.74 -8.37 -1.55
CA ALA A 112 15.29 -8.21 -1.55
C ALA A 112 14.58 -9.57 -1.68
N VAL A 113 15.06 -10.44 -2.57
CA VAL A 113 14.52 -11.80 -2.75
C VAL A 113 14.76 -12.65 -1.51
N LEU A 114 15.98 -12.64 -0.95
CA LEU A 114 16.32 -13.43 0.23
C LEU A 114 15.54 -12.98 1.47
N LEU A 115 15.51 -11.68 1.76
CA LEU A 115 14.75 -11.14 2.90
C LEU A 115 13.25 -11.34 2.75
N SER A 116 12.72 -11.20 1.53
CA SER A 116 11.33 -11.50 1.24
C SER A 116 11.02 -13.00 1.47
N ALA A 117 11.90 -13.91 1.04
CA ALA A 117 11.73 -15.35 1.27
C ALA A 117 11.78 -15.71 2.76
N ILE A 118 12.73 -15.16 3.52
CA ILE A 118 12.82 -15.34 4.97
C ILE A 118 11.56 -14.81 5.66
N SER A 119 11.15 -13.58 5.33
CA SER A 119 9.93 -12.97 5.89
C SER A 119 8.68 -13.78 5.53
N THR A 120 8.62 -14.35 4.33
CA THR A 120 7.54 -15.23 3.88
C THR A 120 7.43 -16.47 4.77
N ILE A 121 8.55 -17.14 5.01
CA ILE A 121 8.59 -18.34 5.86
C ILE A 121 8.12 -18.00 7.28
N LEU A 122 8.65 -16.91 7.85
CA LEU A 122 8.30 -16.46 9.20
C LEU A 122 6.81 -16.09 9.32
N LEU A 123 6.29 -15.31 8.37
CA LEU A 123 4.88 -14.91 8.36
C LEU A 123 3.98 -16.13 8.17
N THR A 124 4.25 -16.97 7.17
CA THR A 124 3.44 -18.17 6.90
C THR A 124 3.41 -19.11 8.10
N ALA A 125 4.57 -19.44 8.67
CA ALA A 125 4.65 -20.33 9.82
C ALA A 125 3.93 -19.74 11.04
N SER A 126 4.20 -18.47 11.38
CA SER A 126 3.57 -17.82 12.53
C SER A 126 2.06 -17.79 12.40
N PHE A 127 1.53 -17.30 11.28
CA PHE A 127 0.08 -17.19 11.11
C PHE A 127 -0.62 -18.56 10.97
N LEU A 128 0.02 -19.57 10.36
CA LEU A 128 -0.53 -20.93 10.32
C LEU A 128 -0.63 -21.56 11.73
N VAL A 129 0.38 -21.35 12.57
CA VAL A 129 0.36 -21.85 13.97
C VAL A 129 -0.72 -21.13 14.77
N PHE A 130 -0.80 -19.82 14.66
CA PHE A 130 -1.69 -19.00 15.48
C PHE A 130 -3.08 -18.73 14.85
N ARG A 131 -3.42 -19.32 13.70
CA ARG A 131 -4.68 -19.04 12.98
C ARG A 131 -5.94 -19.17 13.83
N ARG A 132 -6.04 -20.27 14.61
CA ARG A 132 -7.21 -20.48 15.47
C ARG A 132 -7.25 -19.55 16.68
N PRO A 133 -6.17 -19.38 17.48
CA PRO A 133 -6.10 -18.37 18.53
C PRO A 133 -6.42 -16.95 18.04
N LEU A 134 -5.96 -16.55 16.85
CA LEU A 134 -6.25 -15.24 16.29
C LEU A 134 -7.73 -15.05 15.96
N LEU A 135 -8.39 -16.05 15.34
CA LEU A 135 -9.82 -15.98 15.08
C LEU A 135 -10.64 -15.98 16.37
N THR A 136 -10.20 -16.71 17.39
CA THR A 136 -10.82 -16.68 18.74
C THR A 136 -10.67 -15.31 19.38
N LEU A 137 -9.49 -14.68 19.27
CA LEU A 137 -9.26 -13.31 19.75
C LEU A 137 -10.15 -12.29 19.05
N LEU A 138 -10.44 -12.51 17.76
CA LEU A 138 -11.39 -11.69 16.99
C LEU A 138 -12.86 -12.02 17.28
N GLN A 139 -13.14 -12.90 18.25
CA GLN A 139 -14.48 -13.30 18.68
C GLN A 139 -15.35 -13.86 17.53
N VAL A 140 -14.72 -14.63 16.62
CA VAL A 140 -15.47 -15.28 15.54
C VAL A 140 -16.43 -16.32 16.14
N PRO A 141 -17.73 -16.28 15.78
CA PRO A 141 -18.73 -17.20 16.31
C PRO A 141 -18.41 -18.68 15.98
N ALA A 142 -18.83 -19.60 16.86
CA ALA A 142 -18.49 -21.00 16.74
C ALA A 142 -19.03 -21.67 15.45
N ASP A 143 -20.20 -21.26 15.00
CA ASP A 143 -20.85 -21.69 13.76
C ASP A 143 -20.11 -21.23 12.48
N THR A 144 -19.40 -20.13 12.57
CA THR A 144 -18.62 -19.53 11.48
C THR A 144 -17.16 -19.98 11.50
N MET A 145 -16.66 -20.47 12.62
CA MET A 145 -15.24 -20.76 12.89
C MET A 145 -14.62 -21.75 11.89
N ASP A 146 -15.27 -22.85 11.60
CA ASP A 146 -14.69 -23.91 10.75
C ASP A 146 -14.53 -23.46 9.30
N GLY A 147 -15.51 -22.74 8.76
CA GLY A 147 -15.41 -22.15 7.42
C GLY A 147 -14.36 -21.06 7.35
N ALA A 148 -14.29 -20.17 8.36
CA ALA A 148 -13.27 -19.13 8.46
C ALA A 148 -11.85 -19.75 8.56
N LEU A 149 -11.66 -20.80 9.36
CA LEU A 149 -10.39 -21.54 9.43
C LEU A 149 -10.02 -22.20 8.11
N SER A 150 -10.99 -22.78 7.40
CA SER A 150 -10.76 -23.43 6.11
C SER A 150 -10.29 -22.41 5.07
N TYR A 151 -10.99 -21.27 4.95
CA TYR A 151 -10.63 -20.15 4.09
C TYR A 151 -9.24 -19.60 4.44
N LEU A 152 -9.05 -19.21 5.72
CA LEU A 152 -7.82 -18.61 6.20
C LEU A 152 -6.60 -19.52 6.02
N THR A 153 -6.76 -20.84 6.23
CA THR A 153 -5.66 -21.81 6.06
C THR A 153 -5.14 -21.82 4.63
N VAL A 154 -6.02 -21.78 3.64
CA VAL A 154 -5.62 -21.72 2.21
C VAL A 154 -4.92 -20.41 1.90
N ILE A 155 -5.47 -19.27 2.35
CA ILE A 155 -4.86 -17.95 2.18
C ILE A 155 -3.46 -17.90 2.80
N LEU A 156 -3.30 -18.42 4.04
CA LEU A 156 -2.01 -18.44 4.73
C LEU A 156 -0.99 -19.33 4.02
N ALA A 157 -1.40 -20.49 3.51
CA ALA A 157 -0.55 -21.34 2.69
C ALA A 157 -0.16 -20.68 1.37
N GLY A 158 -0.98 -19.74 0.86
CA GLY A 158 -0.75 -18.94 -0.33
C GLY A 158 0.13 -17.71 -0.13
N ILE A 159 0.49 -17.33 1.13
CA ILE A 159 1.36 -16.16 1.40
C ILE A 159 2.63 -16.15 0.54
N PRO A 160 3.34 -17.27 0.30
CA PRO A 160 4.52 -17.28 -0.57
C PRO A 160 4.26 -16.72 -1.97
N LEU A 161 3.13 -17.05 -2.57
CA LEU A 161 2.75 -16.57 -3.90
C LEU A 161 2.37 -15.08 -3.88
N THR A 162 1.64 -14.65 -2.86
CA THR A 162 1.31 -13.24 -2.62
C THR A 162 2.58 -12.41 -2.40
N MET A 163 3.53 -12.89 -1.60
CA MET A 163 4.81 -12.21 -1.36
C MET A 163 5.65 -12.11 -2.63
N ALA A 164 5.73 -13.19 -3.42
CA ALA A 164 6.43 -13.19 -4.70
C ALA A 164 5.84 -12.15 -5.67
N TYR A 165 4.52 -12.14 -5.87
CA TYR A 165 3.83 -11.18 -6.69
C TYR A 165 4.07 -9.71 -6.23
N ASN A 166 3.99 -9.45 -4.91
CA ASN A 166 4.25 -8.13 -4.35
C ASN A 166 5.70 -7.69 -4.51
N LEU A 167 6.67 -8.61 -4.33
CA LEU A 167 8.09 -8.33 -4.53
C LEU A 167 8.37 -7.96 -5.99
N GLU A 168 7.92 -8.77 -6.94
CA GLU A 168 8.10 -8.52 -8.38
C GLU A 168 7.51 -7.17 -8.79
N SER A 169 6.30 -6.88 -8.32
CA SER A 169 5.65 -5.60 -8.56
C SER A 169 6.45 -4.43 -7.97
N SER A 170 7.04 -4.60 -6.77
CA SER A 170 7.85 -3.57 -6.11
C SER A 170 9.20 -3.37 -6.82
N LEU A 171 9.84 -4.47 -7.28
CA LEU A 171 11.07 -4.41 -8.06
C LEU A 171 10.87 -3.71 -9.41
N LEU A 172 9.78 -3.99 -10.11
CA LEU A 172 9.46 -3.30 -11.37
C LEU A 172 9.21 -1.81 -11.14
N ARG A 173 8.47 -1.45 -10.08
CA ARG A 173 8.27 -0.05 -9.69
C ARG A 173 9.57 0.64 -9.33
N SER A 174 10.51 -0.03 -8.68
CA SER A 174 11.80 0.55 -8.28
C SER A 174 12.65 1.05 -9.44
N ILE A 175 12.52 0.42 -10.61
CA ILE A 175 13.17 0.82 -11.88
C ILE A 175 12.29 1.73 -12.75
N GLY A 176 11.24 2.31 -12.18
CA GLY A 176 10.36 3.27 -12.85
C GLY A 176 9.31 2.65 -13.77
N ASN A 177 8.99 1.36 -13.63
CA ASN A 177 7.94 0.71 -14.39
C ASN A 177 6.72 0.41 -13.50
N SER A 178 5.66 1.21 -13.62
CA SER A 178 4.38 0.99 -12.95
C SER A 178 3.31 0.34 -13.84
N VAL A 179 3.54 0.28 -15.15
CA VAL A 179 2.58 -0.26 -16.12
C VAL A 179 2.56 -1.79 -16.09
N THR A 180 3.73 -2.42 -16.08
CA THR A 180 3.82 -3.89 -16.08
C THR A 180 3.12 -4.52 -14.85
N PRO A 181 3.33 -4.03 -13.60
CA PRO A 181 2.55 -4.49 -12.46
C PRO A 181 1.03 -4.31 -12.61
N LEU A 182 0.58 -3.21 -13.22
CA LEU A 182 -0.84 -3.01 -13.52
C LEU A 182 -1.39 -4.08 -14.47
N ILE A 183 -0.66 -4.42 -15.52
CA ILE A 183 -1.09 -5.47 -16.47
C ILE A 183 -1.25 -6.81 -15.74
N PHE A 184 -0.31 -7.18 -14.86
CA PHE A 184 -0.41 -8.42 -14.08
C PHE A 184 -1.54 -8.35 -13.05
N LEU A 185 -1.82 -7.19 -12.47
CA LEU A 185 -2.97 -7.01 -11.58
C LEU A 185 -4.30 -7.24 -12.34
N VAL A 186 -4.47 -6.63 -13.51
CA VAL A 186 -5.66 -6.82 -14.35
C VAL A 186 -5.82 -8.29 -14.71
N PHE A 187 -4.75 -8.93 -15.17
CA PHE A 187 -4.76 -10.35 -15.53
C PHE A 187 -5.15 -11.23 -14.32
N SER A 188 -4.51 -11.01 -13.16
CA SER A 188 -4.82 -11.73 -11.93
C SER A 188 -6.27 -11.55 -11.49
N SER A 189 -6.78 -10.32 -11.56
CA SER A 189 -8.15 -10.01 -11.15
C SER A 189 -9.19 -10.68 -12.06
N VAL A 190 -9.00 -10.64 -13.37
CA VAL A 190 -9.90 -11.32 -14.31
C VAL A 190 -9.84 -12.83 -14.12
N LEU A 191 -8.65 -13.39 -14.01
CA LEU A 191 -8.47 -14.83 -13.78
C LEU A 191 -9.10 -15.26 -12.45
N ASN A 192 -8.95 -14.46 -11.39
CA ASN A 192 -9.54 -14.77 -10.10
C ASN A 192 -11.08 -14.82 -10.19
N VAL A 193 -11.74 -13.81 -10.78
CA VAL A 193 -13.21 -13.81 -10.95
C VAL A 193 -13.70 -15.06 -11.70
N ILE A 194 -12.97 -15.50 -12.73
CA ILE A 194 -13.29 -16.73 -13.46
C ILE A 194 -13.13 -17.97 -12.55
N LEU A 195 -12.03 -18.05 -11.81
CA LEU A 195 -11.75 -19.17 -10.91
C LEU A 195 -12.73 -19.20 -9.72
N ASP A 196 -13.10 -18.04 -9.19
CA ASP A 196 -14.12 -17.91 -8.12
C ASP A 196 -15.45 -18.50 -8.58
N TYR A 197 -15.92 -18.11 -9.77
CA TYR A 197 -17.13 -18.69 -10.34
C TYR A 197 -17.04 -20.19 -10.52
N LEU A 198 -15.92 -20.70 -11.04
CA LEU A 198 -15.73 -22.14 -11.28
C LEU A 198 -15.64 -22.94 -9.98
N PHE A 199 -14.85 -22.46 -9.00
CA PHE A 199 -14.58 -23.22 -7.77
C PHE A 199 -15.73 -23.14 -6.76
N MET A 200 -16.39 -21.98 -6.65
CA MET A 200 -17.55 -21.83 -5.78
C MET A 200 -18.83 -22.39 -6.40
N GLY A 201 -19.04 -22.27 -7.72
CA GLY A 201 -20.20 -22.74 -8.44
C GLY A 201 -20.09 -24.22 -8.87
N PRO A 202 -19.65 -24.53 -10.12
CA PRO A 202 -19.65 -25.91 -10.66
C PRO A 202 -18.89 -26.91 -9.82
N PHE A 203 -17.75 -26.53 -9.21
CA PHE A 203 -16.96 -27.46 -8.38
C PHE A 203 -17.41 -27.52 -6.91
N SER A 204 -18.35 -26.67 -6.50
CA SER A 204 -18.97 -26.68 -5.17
C SER A 204 -17.97 -26.74 -4.01
N MET A 205 -16.82 -26.06 -4.14
CA MET A 205 -15.74 -26.06 -3.12
C MET A 205 -16.03 -25.13 -1.93
N GLY A 206 -17.16 -24.45 -1.91
CA GLY A 206 -17.55 -23.52 -0.85
C GLY A 206 -16.55 -22.35 -0.69
N VAL A 207 -16.42 -21.82 0.54
CA VAL A 207 -15.50 -20.70 0.85
C VAL A 207 -14.03 -21.04 0.60
N ARG A 208 -13.68 -22.34 0.68
CA ARG A 208 -12.34 -22.80 0.35
C ARG A 208 -12.02 -22.57 -1.13
N GLY A 209 -13.04 -22.66 -2.00
CA GLY A 209 -12.91 -22.39 -3.44
C GLY A 209 -12.48 -20.95 -3.71
N ALA A 210 -13.08 -19.97 -3.05
CA ALA A 210 -12.69 -18.56 -3.14
C ALA A 210 -11.22 -18.34 -2.75
N ALA A 211 -10.78 -18.94 -1.63
CA ALA A 211 -9.38 -18.84 -1.20
C ALA A 211 -8.43 -19.47 -2.23
N ILE A 212 -8.75 -20.63 -2.79
CA ILE A 212 -7.93 -21.31 -3.80
C ILE A 212 -7.88 -20.47 -5.09
N ALA A 213 -8.98 -19.88 -5.51
CA ALA A 213 -9.03 -19.00 -6.68
C ALA A 213 -8.09 -17.79 -6.53
N THR A 214 -8.15 -17.14 -5.37
CA THR A 214 -7.27 -16.00 -5.04
C THR A 214 -5.79 -16.40 -5.06
N VAL A 215 -5.43 -17.48 -4.38
CA VAL A 215 -4.04 -17.96 -4.32
C VAL A 215 -3.55 -18.41 -5.70
N THR A 216 -4.38 -19.11 -6.47
CA THR A 216 -4.02 -19.61 -7.80
C THR A 216 -3.82 -18.46 -8.79
N SER A 217 -4.72 -17.49 -8.81
CA SER A 217 -4.61 -16.34 -9.73
C SER A 217 -3.37 -15.49 -9.44
N GLN A 218 -3.06 -15.26 -8.17
CA GLN A 218 -1.84 -14.58 -7.75
C GLN A 218 -0.58 -15.41 -8.08
N GLY A 219 -0.63 -16.73 -7.86
CA GLY A 219 0.48 -17.63 -8.18
C GLY A 219 0.81 -17.65 -9.66
N ILE A 220 -0.20 -17.76 -10.53
CA ILE A 220 0.00 -17.71 -11.99
C ILE A 220 0.58 -16.35 -12.38
N SER A 221 0.07 -15.25 -11.80
CA SER A 221 0.60 -13.91 -12.07
C SER A 221 2.05 -13.74 -11.60
N ALA A 222 2.42 -14.31 -10.46
CA ALA A 222 3.80 -14.32 -9.98
C ALA A 222 4.72 -15.11 -10.93
N VAL A 223 4.32 -16.29 -11.38
CA VAL A 223 5.12 -17.05 -12.37
C VAL A 223 5.30 -16.28 -13.68
N LEU A 224 4.23 -15.66 -14.19
CA LEU A 224 4.31 -14.82 -15.39
C LEU A 224 5.16 -13.57 -15.18
N GLY A 225 5.06 -12.95 -14.00
CA GLY A 225 5.87 -11.80 -13.58
C GLY A 225 7.35 -12.13 -13.52
N LEU A 226 7.71 -13.26 -12.89
CA LEU A 226 9.08 -13.74 -12.83
C LEU A 226 9.65 -13.98 -14.26
N PHE A 227 8.85 -14.64 -15.10
CA PHE A 227 9.26 -14.88 -16.49
C PHE A 227 9.46 -13.57 -17.29
N CYS A 228 8.57 -12.58 -17.05
CA CYS A 228 8.69 -11.26 -17.65
C CYS A 228 9.97 -10.55 -17.17
N ILE A 229 10.27 -10.60 -15.87
CA ILE A 229 11.49 -10.02 -15.29
C ILE A 229 12.72 -10.70 -15.85
N MET A 230 12.73 -12.03 -15.89
CA MET A 230 13.88 -12.79 -16.38
C MET A 230 14.18 -12.55 -17.86
N LYS A 231 13.16 -12.32 -18.71
CA LYS A 231 13.36 -12.04 -20.14
C LYS A 231 13.53 -10.56 -20.46
N GLY A 232 12.75 -9.69 -19.79
CA GLY A 232 12.59 -8.30 -20.18
C GLY A 232 13.47 -7.29 -19.43
N TYR A 233 14.00 -7.66 -18.25
CA TYR A 233 14.70 -6.73 -17.34
C TYR A 233 16.05 -7.29 -16.86
N PRO A 234 17.09 -7.26 -17.71
CA PRO A 234 18.42 -7.74 -17.34
C PRO A 234 18.99 -7.07 -16.09
N GLU A 235 18.56 -5.84 -15.82
CA GLU A 235 18.97 -5.05 -14.66
C GLU A 235 18.58 -5.70 -13.33
N LEU A 236 17.47 -6.43 -13.29
CA LEU A 236 16.97 -7.12 -12.10
C LEU A 236 17.51 -8.56 -11.95
N ARG A 237 18.35 -9.03 -12.88
CA ARG A 237 18.97 -10.35 -12.76
C ARG A 237 20.17 -10.27 -11.84
N PHE A 238 20.29 -11.24 -10.94
CA PHE A 238 21.40 -11.36 -10.00
C PHE A 238 22.01 -12.77 -10.04
N GLY A 239 23.19 -12.93 -9.49
CA GLY A 239 23.90 -14.18 -9.39
C GLY A 239 24.41 -14.45 -7.98
N LYS A 240 25.06 -15.62 -7.77
CA LYS A 240 25.59 -16.02 -6.46
C LYS A 240 26.62 -15.03 -5.89
N GLN A 241 27.37 -14.32 -6.74
CA GLN A 241 28.33 -13.29 -6.32
C GLN A 241 27.68 -12.10 -5.65
N ASP A 242 26.41 -11.81 -5.98
CA ASP A 242 25.66 -10.66 -5.46
C ASP A 242 25.14 -10.89 -4.02
N MET A 243 25.29 -12.12 -3.49
CA MET A 243 25.00 -12.42 -2.07
C MET A 243 26.03 -11.83 -1.11
N LYS A 244 27.26 -11.53 -1.60
CA LYS A 244 28.34 -11.03 -0.75
C LYS A 244 28.15 -9.52 -0.49
N VAL A 245 27.60 -9.20 0.70
CA VAL A 245 27.42 -7.83 1.20
C VAL A 245 27.79 -7.76 2.68
N SER A 246 27.93 -6.54 3.22
CA SER A 246 28.13 -6.36 4.66
C SER A 246 26.85 -6.65 5.44
N ILE A 247 26.99 -7.13 6.66
CA ILE A 247 25.83 -7.36 7.56
C ILE A 247 25.06 -6.05 7.83
N HIS A 248 25.76 -4.92 7.85
CA HIS A 248 25.15 -3.60 8.01
C HIS A 248 24.18 -3.28 6.86
N PHE A 249 24.55 -3.59 5.62
CA PHE A 249 23.68 -3.43 4.46
C PHE A 249 22.39 -4.26 4.59
N VAL A 250 22.52 -5.53 5.01
CA VAL A 250 21.37 -6.41 5.22
C VAL A 250 20.44 -5.87 6.31
N PHE A 251 21.04 -5.43 7.44
CA PHE A 251 20.28 -4.88 8.55
C PHE A 251 19.55 -3.58 8.16
N GLU A 252 20.22 -2.67 7.47
CA GLU A 252 19.60 -1.43 6.98
C GLU A 252 18.43 -1.70 6.05
N MET A 253 18.61 -2.65 5.12
CA MET A 253 17.56 -3.04 4.18
C MET A 253 16.37 -3.69 4.90
N PHE A 254 16.65 -4.63 5.82
CA PHE A 254 15.62 -5.27 6.64
C PHE A 254 14.87 -4.26 7.50
N TRP A 255 15.57 -3.35 8.17
CA TRP A 255 14.97 -2.30 8.99
C TRP A 255 14.06 -1.37 8.19
N THR A 256 14.46 -1.01 6.97
CA THR A 256 13.64 -0.19 6.08
C THR A 256 12.35 -0.92 5.69
N GLY A 257 12.44 -2.19 5.31
CA GLY A 257 11.26 -3.01 5.02
C GLY A 257 10.36 -3.19 6.24
N LEU A 258 10.95 -3.51 7.39
CA LEU A 258 10.23 -3.68 8.65
C LEU A 258 9.51 -2.39 9.06
N SER A 259 10.17 -1.24 8.93
CA SER A 259 9.55 0.06 9.25
C SER A 259 8.31 0.31 8.41
N MET A 260 8.35 0.03 7.10
CA MET A 260 7.18 0.18 6.22
C MET A 260 6.07 -0.83 6.55
N ALA A 261 6.43 -2.06 6.89
CA ALA A 261 5.48 -3.08 7.32
C ALA A 261 4.80 -2.69 8.64
N LEU A 262 5.58 -2.23 9.62
CA LEU A 262 5.07 -1.77 10.91
C LEU A 262 4.15 -0.55 10.76
N MET A 263 4.48 0.39 9.87
CA MET A 263 3.59 1.51 9.58
C MET A 263 2.23 1.04 9.10
N SER A 264 2.18 0.07 8.18
CA SER A 264 0.94 -0.50 7.67
C SER A 264 0.18 -1.27 8.76
N ALA A 265 0.88 -2.05 9.60
CA ALA A 265 0.29 -2.78 10.72
C ALA A 265 -0.32 -1.81 11.76
N ILE A 266 0.42 -0.80 12.16
CA ILE A 266 0.01 0.24 13.13
C ILE A 266 -1.24 0.98 12.63
N TYR A 267 -1.27 1.35 11.35
CA TYR A 267 -2.44 1.98 10.73
C TYR A 267 -3.68 1.09 10.82
N ASN A 268 -3.54 -0.21 10.48
CA ASN A 268 -4.65 -1.16 10.53
C ASN A 268 -5.16 -1.37 11.97
N ILE A 269 -4.26 -1.53 12.94
CA ILE A 269 -4.62 -1.68 14.36
C ILE A 269 -5.42 -0.46 14.84
N GLY A 270 -4.94 0.75 14.57
CA GLY A 270 -5.65 1.98 14.94
C GLY A 270 -7.04 2.07 14.31
N SER A 271 -7.20 1.61 13.07
CA SER A 271 -8.49 1.60 12.37
C SER A 271 -9.46 0.58 12.95
N VAL A 272 -8.97 -0.61 13.37
CA VAL A 272 -9.80 -1.63 14.04
C VAL A 272 -10.30 -1.13 15.40
N ILE A 273 -9.44 -0.46 16.19
CA ILE A 273 -9.82 0.10 17.48
C ILE A 273 -10.91 1.17 17.31
N LEU A 274 -10.75 2.08 16.37
CA LEU A 274 -11.76 3.10 16.07
C LEU A 274 -13.07 2.47 15.58
N GLN A 275 -13.00 1.42 14.75
CA GLN A 275 -14.18 0.69 14.29
C GLN A 275 -14.97 0.05 15.46
N GLY A 276 -14.27 -0.48 16.47
CA GLY A 276 -14.91 -1.00 17.68
C GLY A 276 -15.76 0.06 18.38
N SER A 277 -15.25 1.29 18.48
CA SER A 277 -16.01 2.40 19.09
C SER A 277 -17.19 2.84 18.22
N ILE A 278 -17.07 2.78 16.89
CA ILE A 278 -18.19 3.06 15.97
C ILE A 278 -19.29 2.01 16.14
N ASN A 279 -18.92 0.73 16.27
CA ASN A 279 -19.87 -0.35 16.46
C ASN A 279 -20.70 -0.18 17.75
N ALA A 280 -20.10 0.36 18.81
CA ALA A 280 -20.78 0.67 20.05
C ALA A 280 -21.84 1.79 19.94
N LEU A 281 -21.77 2.65 18.91
CA LEU A 281 -22.75 3.70 18.67
C LEU A 281 -24.05 3.18 18.03
N GLY A 282 -24.05 2.00 17.44
CA GLY A 282 -25.21 1.35 16.85
C GLY A 282 -25.29 1.37 15.32
N ASN A 283 -26.25 0.62 14.78
CA ASN A 283 -26.33 0.26 13.37
C ASN A 283 -26.44 1.46 12.41
N VAL A 284 -27.13 2.52 12.81
CA VAL A 284 -27.28 3.75 12.00
C VAL A 284 -25.92 4.37 11.72
N TYR A 285 -25.07 4.47 12.72
CA TYR A 285 -23.73 5.06 12.59
C TYR A 285 -22.77 4.13 11.85
N ILE A 286 -22.91 2.80 12.03
CA ILE A 286 -22.15 1.81 11.25
C ILE A 286 -22.45 1.96 9.76
N ALA A 287 -23.72 1.99 9.38
CA ALA A 287 -24.15 2.14 7.99
C ALA A 287 -23.67 3.48 7.38
N ALA A 288 -23.82 4.57 8.13
CA ALA A 288 -23.36 5.90 7.73
C ALA A 288 -21.83 5.92 7.51
N GLN A 289 -21.07 5.34 8.44
CA GLN A 289 -19.60 5.26 8.36
C GLN A 289 -19.14 4.40 7.19
N VAL A 290 -19.77 3.25 6.96
CA VAL A 290 -19.43 2.38 5.83
C VAL A 290 -19.62 3.11 4.50
N GLY A 291 -20.78 3.76 4.31
CA GLY A 291 -21.05 4.53 3.09
C GLY A 291 -20.11 5.72 2.91
N GLY A 292 -19.97 6.54 3.97
CA GLY A 292 -19.10 7.71 3.96
C GLY A 292 -17.63 7.35 3.71
N ARG A 293 -17.13 6.31 4.37
CA ARG A 293 -15.75 5.85 4.25
C ARG A 293 -15.44 5.30 2.86
N ARG A 294 -16.33 4.51 2.25
CA ARG A 294 -16.14 4.00 0.88
C ARG A 294 -15.97 5.13 -0.13
N LEU A 295 -16.80 6.17 -0.03
CA LEU A 295 -16.67 7.34 -0.91
C LEU A 295 -15.40 8.14 -0.60
N ALA A 296 -15.05 8.33 0.68
CA ALA A 296 -13.83 9.00 1.09
C ALA A 296 -12.56 8.25 0.62
N GLU A 297 -12.52 6.92 0.73
CA GLU A 297 -11.40 6.09 0.25
C GLU A 297 -11.16 6.26 -1.25
N PHE A 298 -12.22 6.43 -2.06
CA PHE A 298 -12.06 6.77 -3.46
C PHE A 298 -11.31 8.10 -3.65
N PHE A 299 -11.62 9.11 -2.83
CA PHE A 299 -10.92 10.40 -2.87
C PHE A 299 -9.50 10.35 -2.32
N TYR A 300 -9.18 9.40 -1.41
CA TYR A 300 -7.83 9.23 -0.85
C TYR A 300 -6.89 8.43 -1.77
N THR A 301 -7.43 7.61 -2.66
CA THR A 301 -6.66 6.71 -3.54
C THR A 301 -5.58 7.40 -4.37
N PRO A 302 -5.79 8.60 -5.00
CA PRO A 302 -4.72 9.29 -5.72
C PRO A 302 -3.56 9.72 -4.81
N GLY A 303 -3.85 10.05 -3.54
CA GLY A 303 -2.83 10.39 -2.55
C GLY A 303 -1.88 9.21 -2.26
N ILE A 304 -2.44 7.99 -2.16
CA ILE A 304 -1.66 6.74 -1.98
C ILE A 304 -0.76 6.50 -3.21
N ALA A 305 -1.31 6.65 -4.41
CA ALA A 305 -0.56 6.48 -5.66
C ALA A 305 0.57 7.51 -5.81
N LEU A 306 0.29 8.79 -5.50
CA LEU A 306 1.28 9.87 -5.51
C LEU A 306 2.33 9.70 -4.41
N GLY A 307 1.94 9.22 -3.22
CA GLY A 307 2.88 8.89 -2.14
C GLY A 307 3.86 7.80 -2.55
N THR A 308 3.38 6.68 -3.09
CA THR A 308 4.23 5.60 -3.62
C THR A 308 5.16 6.09 -4.74
N SER A 309 4.64 6.96 -5.62
CA SER A 309 5.41 7.57 -6.70
C SER A 309 6.50 8.50 -6.15
N ALA A 310 6.18 9.28 -5.11
CA ALA A 310 7.13 10.17 -4.44
C ALA A 310 8.25 9.38 -3.75
N ALA A 311 7.96 8.21 -3.15
CA ALA A 311 8.98 7.34 -2.57
C ALA A 311 10.00 6.86 -3.62
N THR A 312 9.51 6.35 -4.76
CA THR A 312 10.37 5.89 -5.86
C THR A 312 11.15 7.04 -6.49
N PHE A 313 10.48 8.17 -6.74
CA PHE A 313 11.11 9.37 -7.29
C PHE A 313 12.20 9.92 -6.35
N ALA A 314 11.89 10.04 -5.06
CA ALA A 314 12.85 10.50 -4.06
C ALA A 314 14.03 9.55 -3.96
N SER A 315 13.79 8.23 -3.91
CA SER A 315 14.83 7.22 -3.82
C SER A 315 15.79 7.25 -5.01
N GLN A 316 15.29 7.33 -6.25
CA GLN A 316 16.15 7.43 -7.45
C GLN A 316 16.95 8.73 -7.47
N ASN A 317 16.31 9.88 -7.17
CA ASN A 317 17.01 11.18 -7.19
C ASN A 317 18.01 11.31 -6.04
N TYR A 318 17.71 10.73 -4.87
CA TYR A 318 18.64 10.68 -3.73
C TYR A 318 19.88 9.85 -4.06
N GLY A 319 19.68 8.67 -4.69
CA GLY A 319 20.79 7.85 -5.18
C GLY A 319 21.65 8.55 -6.25
N ALA A 320 21.04 9.38 -7.09
CA ALA A 320 21.71 10.17 -8.12
C ALA A 320 22.33 11.48 -7.60
N TYR A 321 22.28 11.77 -6.30
CA TYR A 321 22.71 13.03 -5.68
C TYR A 321 22.01 14.28 -6.24
N LYS A 322 20.78 14.11 -6.79
CA LYS A 322 19.94 15.19 -7.34
C LYS A 322 18.84 15.59 -6.35
N ASN A 323 19.24 15.90 -5.13
CA ASN A 323 18.33 16.07 -3.99
C ASN A 323 17.42 17.30 -4.14
N SER A 324 17.87 18.35 -4.81
CA SER A 324 17.03 19.54 -5.12
C SER A 324 15.82 19.20 -5.99
N ARG A 325 15.89 18.12 -6.81
CA ARG A 325 14.76 17.65 -7.61
C ARG A 325 13.67 17.01 -6.75
N ILE A 326 14.04 16.43 -5.59
CA ILE A 326 13.08 15.81 -4.67
C ILE A 326 12.06 16.84 -4.20
N LYS A 327 12.50 18.04 -3.82
CA LYS A 327 11.59 19.15 -3.46
C LYS A 327 10.62 19.49 -4.58
N LYS A 328 11.12 19.59 -5.81
CA LYS A 328 10.26 19.87 -6.98
C LYS A 328 9.26 18.75 -7.22
N GLY A 329 9.65 17.50 -7.00
CA GLY A 329 8.77 16.34 -7.09
C GLY A 329 7.68 16.36 -6.02
N ILE A 330 8.04 16.59 -4.76
CA ILE A 330 7.08 16.70 -3.64
C ILE A 330 6.06 17.81 -3.95
N PHE A 331 6.52 19.01 -4.35
CA PHE A 331 5.63 20.10 -4.68
C PHE A 331 4.69 19.74 -5.84
N ALA A 332 5.22 19.13 -6.90
CA ALA A 332 4.41 18.69 -8.04
C ALA A 332 3.34 17.67 -7.62
N ALA A 333 3.69 16.70 -6.79
CA ALA A 333 2.74 15.69 -6.28
C ALA A 333 1.64 16.34 -5.43
N ILE A 334 1.99 17.26 -4.54
CA ILE A 334 1.03 18.02 -3.71
C ILE A 334 0.09 18.84 -4.61
N THR A 335 0.61 19.51 -5.61
CA THR A 335 -0.19 20.31 -6.56
C THR A 335 -1.17 19.41 -7.34
N MET A 336 -0.73 18.27 -7.84
CA MET A 336 -1.61 17.32 -8.55
C MET A 336 -2.73 16.81 -7.63
N TYR A 337 -2.40 16.49 -6.38
CA TYR A 337 -3.42 16.07 -5.42
C TYR A 337 -4.36 17.22 -5.04
N GLY A 338 -3.85 18.46 -4.98
CA GLY A 338 -4.67 19.64 -4.77
C GLY A 338 -5.73 19.85 -5.86
N VAL A 339 -5.39 19.59 -7.13
CA VAL A 339 -6.37 19.62 -8.23
C VAL A 339 -7.46 18.55 -8.01
N TRP A 340 -7.07 17.35 -7.65
CA TRP A 340 -8.01 16.26 -7.33
C TRP A 340 -8.89 16.60 -6.11
N TRP A 341 -8.31 17.23 -5.09
CA TRP A 341 -9.04 17.68 -3.91
C TRP A 341 -10.16 18.67 -4.26
N VAL A 342 -9.93 19.60 -5.18
CA VAL A 342 -10.97 20.53 -5.64
C VAL A 342 -12.14 19.75 -6.26
N LEU A 343 -11.86 18.72 -7.08
CA LEU A 343 -12.89 17.86 -7.63
C LEU A 343 -13.64 17.08 -6.55
N ALA A 344 -12.93 16.56 -5.55
CA ALA A 344 -13.53 15.87 -4.40
C ALA A 344 -14.42 16.82 -3.57
N MET A 345 -14.02 18.06 -3.38
CA MET A 345 -14.83 19.10 -2.74
C MET A 345 -16.13 19.37 -3.51
N ILE A 346 -16.02 19.62 -4.81
CA ILE A 346 -17.22 19.84 -5.66
C ILE A 346 -18.15 18.63 -5.56
N CYS A 347 -17.65 17.41 -5.69
CA CYS A 347 -18.44 16.20 -5.60
C CYS A 347 -19.13 16.07 -4.21
N THR A 348 -18.39 16.34 -3.13
CA THR A 348 -18.89 16.22 -1.75
C THR A 348 -20.03 17.20 -1.47
N PHE A 349 -19.96 18.40 -1.99
CA PHE A 349 -20.99 19.42 -1.73
C PHE A 349 -22.15 19.44 -2.74
N THR A 350 -22.03 18.73 -3.87
CA THR A 350 -23.08 18.69 -4.91
C THR A 350 -23.80 17.35 -4.95
N ILE A 351 -23.09 16.25 -5.24
CA ILE A 351 -23.67 14.94 -5.58
C ILE A 351 -23.45 13.84 -4.54
N ALA A 352 -22.67 14.08 -3.47
CA ALA A 352 -22.35 13.03 -2.49
C ALA A 352 -23.60 12.42 -1.84
N ARG A 353 -24.69 13.18 -1.67
CA ARG A 353 -25.96 12.64 -1.13
C ARG A 353 -26.48 11.49 -2.02
N SER A 354 -26.55 11.70 -3.33
CA SER A 354 -27.05 10.69 -4.27
C SER A 354 -26.13 9.47 -4.33
N ILE A 355 -24.82 9.70 -4.27
CA ILE A 355 -23.82 8.61 -4.24
C ILE A 355 -23.94 7.80 -2.94
N LEU A 356 -24.14 8.44 -1.79
CA LEU A 356 -24.33 7.75 -0.51
C LEU A 356 -25.57 6.87 -0.52
N VAL A 357 -26.71 7.37 -1.04
CA VAL A 357 -27.93 6.56 -1.22
C VAL A 357 -27.64 5.33 -2.07
N LEU A 358 -26.91 5.49 -3.18
CA LEU A 358 -26.52 4.38 -4.05
C LEU A 358 -25.61 3.36 -3.34
N ILE A 359 -24.60 3.83 -2.59
CA ILE A 359 -23.64 2.96 -1.91
C ILE A 359 -24.27 2.22 -0.74
N THR A 360 -25.09 2.92 0.07
CA THR A 360 -25.69 2.35 1.28
C THR A 360 -26.94 1.54 0.99
N GLY A 361 -27.59 1.77 -0.14
CA GLY A 361 -28.92 1.23 -0.44
C GLY A 361 -30.01 1.73 0.53
N SER A 362 -29.69 2.70 1.39
CA SER A 362 -30.60 3.21 2.43
C SER A 362 -31.23 4.53 2.00
N SER A 363 -32.53 4.66 2.26
CA SER A 363 -33.28 5.92 2.14
C SER A 363 -33.44 6.64 3.49
N ASP A 364 -32.89 6.06 4.57
CA ASP A 364 -32.94 6.68 5.91
C ASP A 364 -32.13 7.98 5.93
N ASN A 365 -32.83 9.06 6.20
CA ASN A 365 -32.26 10.40 6.25
C ASN A 365 -31.17 10.52 7.34
N THR A 366 -31.27 9.75 8.41
CA THR A 366 -30.29 9.77 9.51
C THR A 366 -28.97 9.14 9.07
N VAL A 367 -29.02 8.01 8.37
CA VAL A 367 -27.84 7.35 7.79
C VAL A 367 -27.14 8.28 6.78
N ILE A 368 -27.92 8.85 5.86
CA ILE A 368 -27.36 9.72 4.81
C ILE A 368 -26.79 11.02 5.38
N SER A 369 -27.49 11.66 6.36
CA SER A 369 -26.98 12.91 6.96
C SER A 369 -25.68 12.69 7.74
N ASN A 370 -25.57 11.58 8.48
CA ASN A 370 -24.34 11.23 9.19
C ASN A 370 -23.19 10.90 8.21
N GLY A 371 -23.46 10.16 7.12
CA GLY A 371 -22.47 9.91 6.08
C GLY A 371 -21.99 11.20 5.39
N LEU A 372 -22.92 12.15 5.13
CA LEU A 372 -22.58 13.47 4.61
C LEU A 372 -21.77 14.30 5.63
N MET A 373 -22.10 14.22 6.92
CA MET A 373 -21.35 14.90 7.97
C MET A 373 -19.89 14.41 7.98
N TYR A 374 -19.69 13.08 7.93
CA TYR A 374 -18.34 12.51 7.82
C TYR A 374 -17.58 13.05 6.61
N LEU A 375 -18.16 13.04 5.42
CA LEU A 375 -17.53 13.54 4.20
C LEU A 375 -17.24 15.05 4.27
N ARG A 376 -18.17 15.84 4.74
CA ARG A 376 -18.05 17.32 4.85
C ARG A 376 -17.00 17.75 5.87
N ILE A 377 -16.65 16.89 6.82
CA ILE A 377 -15.58 17.14 7.79
C ILE A 377 -14.25 16.61 7.24
N SER A 378 -14.23 15.41 6.66
CA SER A 378 -12.98 14.74 6.26
C SER A 378 -12.42 15.27 4.94
N ILE A 379 -13.25 15.52 3.92
CA ILE A 379 -12.76 15.90 2.59
C ILE A 379 -12.09 17.29 2.56
N PRO A 380 -12.58 18.33 3.27
CA PRO A 380 -11.85 19.60 3.39
C PRO A 380 -10.45 19.45 3.98
N MET A 381 -10.20 18.43 4.80
CA MET A 381 -8.93 18.16 5.47
C MET A 381 -7.98 17.24 4.68
N ILE A 382 -8.27 16.94 3.42
CA ILE A 382 -7.34 16.25 2.51
C ILE A 382 -6.00 16.98 2.34
N PRO A 383 -5.88 18.32 2.25
CA PRO A 383 -4.60 18.97 2.06
C PRO A 383 -3.52 18.63 3.11
N PRO A 384 -3.77 18.68 4.43
CA PRO A 384 -2.81 18.19 5.42
C PRO A 384 -2.43 16.72 5.20
N MET A 385 -3.41 15.84 4.91
CA MET A 385 -3.19 14.43 4.64
C MET A 385 -2.33 14.22 3.38
N ALA A 386 -2.56 15.01 2.33
CA ALA A 386 -1.78 14.96 1.10
C ALA A 386 -0.30 15.22 1.35
N VAL A 387 0.00 16.31 2.06
CA VAL A 387 1.38 16.66 2.42
C VAL A 387 2.00 15.58 3.31
N LEU A 388 1.25 15.14 4.34
CA LEU A 388 1.67 14.05 5.23
C LEU A 388 2.09 12.81 4.43
N VAL A 389 1.23 12.29 3.56
CA VAL A 389 1.48 11.04 2.83
C VAL A 389 2.64 11.20 1.85
N ILE A 390 2.70 12.29 1.09
CA ILE A 390 3.73 12.51 0.08
C ILE A 390 5.09 12.73 0.72
N VAL A 391 5.19 13.59 1.75
CA VAL A 391 6.47 13.89 2.43
C VAL A 391 6.96 12.67 3.20
N ARG A 392 6.07 11.95 3.91
CA ARG A 392 6.39 10.72 4.65
C ARG A 392 7.03 9.68 3.73
N ASN A 393 6.44 9.44 2.56
CA ASN A 393 6.95 8.49 1.58
C ASN A 393 8.25 8.98 0.92
N ALA A 394 8.39 10.27 0.65
CA ALA A 394 9.64 10.85 0.14
C ALA A 394 10.80 10.68 1.14
N LEU A 395 10.58 10.92 2.43
CA LEU A 395 11.58 10.69 3.48
C LEU A 395 12.02 9.24 3.54
N GLN A 396 11.11 8.27 3.39
CA GLN A 396 11.48 6.85 3.28
C GLN A 396 12.38 6.57 2.08
N GLY A 397 12.08 7.17 0.92
CA GLY A 397 12.93 7.09 -0.26
C GLY A 397 14.34 7.65 -0.02
N MET A 398 14.47 8.62 0.89
CA MET A 398 15.72 9.28 1.28
C MET A 398 16.45 8.61 2.47
N ARG A 399 16.12 7.37 2.84
CA ARG A 399 16.71 6.59 3.97
C ARG A 399 16.22 7.00 5.37
N HIS A 400 15.28 7.92 5.50
CA HIS A 400 14.72 8.32 6.79
C HIS A 400 13.50 7.47 7.14
N SER A 401 13.71 6.26 7.68
CA SER A 401 12.61 5.33 8.01
C SER A 401 12.01 5.57 9.40
N VAL A 402 12.77 6.17 10.32
CA VAL A 402 12.33 6.34 11.72
C VAL A 402 11.23 7.38 11.86
N ALA A 403 11.39 8.56 11.25
CA ALA A 403 10.39 9.63 11.36
C ALA A 403 9.03 9.23 10.77
N PRO A 404 8.93 8.58 9.58
CA PRO A 404 7.71 7.99 9.07
C PRO A 404 7.07 6.96 10.01
N LEU A 405 7.86 6.10 10.65
CA LEU A 405 7.36 5.10 11.61
C LEU A 405 6.77 5.76 12.86
N LEU A 406 7.48 6.72 13.45
CA LEU A 406 6.99 7.50 14.60
C LEU A 406 5.71 8.27 14.27
N CYS A 407 5.62 8.81 13.05
CA CYS A 407 4.42 9.46 12.56
C CYS A 407 3.20 8.51 12.55
N SER A 408 3.39 7.26 12.11
CA SER A 408 2.31 6.25 12.14
C SER A 408 1.93 5.84 13.56
N ALA A 409 2.91 5.76 14.48
CA ALA A 409 2.62 5.52 15.90
C ALA A 409 1.80 6.67 16.50
N LEU A 410 2.13 7.91 16.16
CA LEU A 410 1.37 9.09 16.58
C LEU A 410 -0.06 9.07 16.05
N GLU A 411 -0.25 8.65 14.78
CA GLU A 411 -1.58 8.47 14.18
C GLU A 411 -2.41 7.43 14.94
N MET A 412 -1.80 6.29 15.30
CA MET A 412 -2.46 5.24 16.08
C MET A 412 -2.85 5.75 17.48
N ILE A 413 -1.93 6.43 18.18
CA ILE A 413 -2.20 7.03 19.50
C ILE A 413 -3.39 8.00 19.42
N GLY A 414 -3.42 8.84 18.39
CA GLY A 414 -4.55 9.73 18.14
C GLY A 414 -5.86 8.96 17.99
N LYS A 415 -5.89 7.92 17.16
CA LYS A 415 -7.10 7.07 17.00
C LYS A 415 -7.52 6.40 18.30
N ILE A 416 -6.59 5.94 19.13
CA ILE A 416 -6.88 5.35 20.45
C ILE A 416 -7.49 6.41 21.39
N ILE A 417 -6.90 7.61 21.45
CA ILE A 417 -7.43 8.71 22.29
C ILE A 417 -8.85 9.04 21.87
N PHE A 418 -9.12 9.17 20.58
CA PHE A 418 -10.47 9.42 20.08
C PHE A 418 -11.42 8.27 20.42
N ALA A 419 -11.02 7.03 20.16
CA ALA A 419 -11.86 5.85 20.40
C ALA A 419 -12.24 5.67 21.86
N VAL A 420 -11.28 5.86 22.78
CA VAL A 420 -11.47 5.55 24.21
C VAL A 420 -12.06 6.73 24.97
N PHE A 421 -11.65 7.96 24.67
CA PHE A 421 -12.03 9.12 25.49
C PHE A 421 -13.03 10.05 24.82
N LEU A 422 -12.96 10.25 23.50
CA LEU A 422 -13.76 11.27 22.84
C LEU A 422 -15.05 10.71 22.23
N VAL A 423 -15.02 9.52 21.66
CA VAL A 423 -16.23 8.88 21.09
C VAL A 423 -17.28 8.61 22.17
N PRO A 424 -16.97 8.13 23.39
CA PRO A 424 -17.98 7.97 24.45
C PRO A 424 -18.67 9.28 24.88
N VAL A 425 -17.99 10.43 24.74
CA VAL A 425 -18.50 11.74 25.16
C VAL A 425 -19.24 12.47 24.03
N TYR A 426 -18.65 12.50 22.84
CA TYR A 426 -19.12 13.28 21.68
C TYR A 426 -19.78 12.44 20.59
N GLY A 427 -19.88 11.13 20.78
CA GLY A 427 -20.52 10.22 19.84
C GLY A 427 -19.89 10.25 18.44
N TYR A 428 -20.75 10.18 17.42
CA TYR A 428 -20.31 10.08 16.02
C TYR A 428 -19.55 11.30 15.49
N VAL A 429 -19.76 12.47 16.09
CA VAL A 429 -18.99 13.69 15.73
C VAL A 429 -17.50 13.46 16.00
N ALA A 430 -17.15 12.83 17.13
CA ALA A 430 -15.76 12.49 17.44
C ALA A 430 -15.17 11.53 16.40
N VAL A 431 -15.94 10.57 15.90
CA VAL A 431 -15.52 9.68 14.81
C VAL A 431 -15.20 10.48 13.54
N CYS A 432 -16.07 11.42 13.15
CA CYS A 432 -15.87 12.24 11.95
C CYS A 432 -14.62 13.14 12.04
N VAL A 433 -14.30 13.63 13.23
CA VAL A 433 -13.18 14.57 13.46
C VAL A 433 -11.86 13.85 13.74
N CYS A 434 -11.89 12.56 14.09
CA CYS A 434 -10.72 11.76 14.46
C CYS A 434 -9.61 11.79 13.37
N GLU A 435 -9.94 11.40 12.15
CA GLU A 435 -8.96 11.37 11.04
C GLU A 435 -8.44 12.77 10.68
N PRO A 436 -9.28 13.81 10.49
CA PRO A 436 -8.85 15.18 10.27
C PRO A 436 -7.85 15.71 11.30
N VAL A 437 -8.13 15.54 12.59
CA VAL A 437 -7.25 16.02 13.66
C VAL A 437 -5.94 15.24 13.67
N THR A 438 -5.98 13.92 13.54
CA THR A 438 -4.77 13.10 13.49
C THR A 438 -3.91 13.44 12.26
N TRP A 439 -4.51 13.75 11.10
CA TRP A 439 -3.76 14.19 9.92
C TRP A 439 -3.05 15.53 10.13
N VAL A 440 -3.70 16.48 10.79
CA VAL A 440 -3.07 17.79 11.11
C VAL A 440 -1.90 17.59 12.07
N VAL A 441 -2.06 16.81 13.13
CA VAL A 441 -0.99 16.51 14.08
C VAL A 441 0.18 15.80 13.40
N CYS A 442 -0.10 14.78 12.60
CA CYS A 442 0.91 14.05 11.84
C CYS A 442 1.56 14.89 10.75
N PHE A 443 0.81 15.79 10.10
CA PHE A 443 1.34 16.78 9.16
C PHE A 443 2.36 17.69 9.84
N LEU A 444 2.03 18.27 10.98
CA LEU A 444 2.96 19.13 11.74
C LEU A 444 4.22 18.36 12.11
N PHE A 445 4.06 17.12 12.63
CA PHE A 445 5.20 16.26 12.98
C PHE A 445 6.11 15.98 11.79
N ILE A 446 5.55 15.57 10.62
CA ILE A 446 6.37 15.24 9.45
C ILE A 446 7.02 16.46 8.82
N MET A 447 6.39 17.64 8.93
CA MET A 447 7.00 18.91 8.49
C MET A 447 8.19 19.29 9.37
N VAL A 448 8.09 19.10 10.69
CA VAL A 448 9.22 19.29 11.61
C VAL A 448 10.34 18.31 11.27
N ALA A 449 10.03 17.04 11.03
CA ALA A 449 11.03 16.07 10.56
C ALA A 449 11.69 16.51 9.24
N ALA A 450 10.92 16.96 8.26
CA ALA A 450 11.47 17.47 7.00
C ALA A 450 12.35 18.70 7.18
N LEU A 451 12.06 19.57 8.16
CA LEU A 451 12.91 20.71 8.51
C LEU A 451 14.22 20.27 9.18
N ILE A 452 14.19 19.26 10.05
CA ILE A 452 15.39 18.66 10.65
C ILE A 452 16.30 18.10 9.55
N PHE A 453 15.74 17.35 8.60
CA PHE A 453 16.48 16.76 7.48
C PHE A 453 16.63 17.71 6.27
N ARG A 454 16.46 19.02 6.47
CA ARG A 454 16.50 20.01 5.35
C ARG A 454 17.80 20.01 4.53
N ALA A 455 18.91 19.62 5.15
CA ALA A 455 20.20 19.51 4.48
C ALA A 455 20.18 18.45 3.38
N ASP A 456 19.53 17.30 3.64
CA ASP A 456 19.45 16.17 2.72
C ASP A 456 18.60 16.46 1.47
N PHE A 457 17.87 17.58 1.47
CA PHE A 457 17.16 18.05 0.28
C PHE A 457 18.00 19.02 -0.58
N ARG A 458 19.28 19.24 -0.28
CA ARG A 458 20.20 20.05 -1.09
C ARG A 458 21.14 19.13 -1.85
N ASP A 459 21.55 19.56 -3.04
CA ASP A 459 22.53 18.81 -3.80
C ASP A 459 23.89 18.89 -3.07
N PRO A 460 24.62 17.76 -2.88
CA PRO A 460 25.88 17.73 -2.14
C PRO A 460 26.94 18.69 -2.69
N ASP A 461 26.95 18.89 -4.02
CA ASP A 461 27.89 19.76 -4.71
C ASP A 461 27.60 21.27 -4.48
N LYS A 462 26.56 21.61 -3.73
CA LYS A 462 26.13 22.99 -3.39
C LYS A 462 26.19 23.28 -1.90
N LEU A 463 26.76 22.38 -1.12
CA LEU A 463 27.09 22.54 0.29
C LEU A 463 28.58 22.86 0.43
#